data_aabd184f7bce176dbbf84237c40a0e2e
#
_entry.id   aabd184f7bce176dbbf84237c40a0e2e
#
_cell.length_a   1.000
_cell.length_b   1.000
_cell.length_c   1.000
_cell.angle_alpha   90.00
_cell.angle_beta   90.00
_cell.angle_gamma   90.00
#
_symmetry.space_group_name_H-M   'P 1'
#
loop_
_entity.id
_entity.type
_entity.pdbx_description
1 polymer ?
#
loop_
_entity_poly.entity_id
_entity_poly.type
_entity_poly.pdbx_seq_one_letter_code
_entity_poly.pdbx_strand_id
1 'polypeptide(L)'
;MTVESGTTGISPNLSAVASETVAANTQRSPMHNAFRGPNGIRAGWRLLIFLVFFVAIAQAFGFVFHHIPAVNTWHHSLPKNEMTAGGMIFDEGFTFLALFFAASLMTLIERRTFADYYLPPNQAFGKRFWQGVPYGFAMLSLLMALIGLFRGFSIEGFALAGNSALKFGLLYAVAFVLVGLFEEFSFRGYMQSTLGSGIGFWPAAIVLSLLFGAIHLQNLNEAPVGAVMAGSFGVLAAFALKRTGNIWFPIGMHAAWDWGETYFYSTPDSGFLAQGHLMNSSFHGAQWLTGGSVGPEGSAFAFLVLVLGGVGIHFLFPAKRQLS
;
A
#
# COMPACT_ATOMS: atom_id res chain seq x y z
N MET A 1 38.56 47.91 63.64
CA MET A 1 37.97 46.57 63.88
C MET A 1 37.38 46.11 62.55
N THR A 2 38.17 45.37 61.81
CA THR A 2 37.81 44.83 60.45
C THR A 2 37.34 43.40 60.65
N VAL A 3 36.17 43.06 60.10
CA VAL A 3 35.66 41.68 60.05
C VAL A 3 35.62 41.27 58.56
N GLU A 4 36.54 40.41 58.17
CA GLU A 4 36.50 39.69 56.88
C GLU A 4 35.48 38.57 56.95
N SER A 5 34.54 38.50 55.97
CA SER A 5 33.71 37.34 55.72
C SER A 5 34.11 36.70 54.39
N GLY A 6 34.89 35.61 54.48
CA GLY A 6 35.22 34.78 53.34
C GLY A 6 34.06 33.88 52.96
N THR A 7 33.53 34.04 51.77
CA THR A 7 32.62 33.09 51.12
C THR A 7 33.42 32.27 50.10
N THR A 8 33.75 31.02 50.46
CA THR A 8 34.28 30.04 49.50
C THR A 8 33.16 29.46 48.69
N GLY A 9 32.95 30.02 47.51
CA GLY A 9 32.08 29.44 46.49
C GLY A 9 32.76 28.22 45.84
N ILE A 10 32.28 27.02 46.15
CA ILE A 10 32.68 25.79 45.45
C ILE A 10 31.93 25.76 44.13
N SER A 11 32.62 26.09 43.02
CA SER A 11 32.10 25.88 41.68
C SER A 11 32.07 24.38 41.40
N PRO A 12 30.96 23.79 40.98
CA PRO A 12 30.95 22.38 40.55
C PRO A 12 31.86 22.21 39.35
N ASN A 13 32.75 21.22 39.43
CA ASN A 13 33.72 20.92 38.36
C ASN A 13 33.00 20.38 37.12
N LEU A 14 32.71 21.27 36.15
CA LEU A 14 32.02 20.97 34.90
C LEU A 14 32.71 19.85 34.08
N SER A 15 34.00 19.62 34.27
CA SER A 15 34.74 18.54 33.63
C SER A 15 34.41 17.16 34.22
N ALA A 16 34.10 17.08 35.51
CA ALA A 16 33.70 15.84 36.17
C ALA A 16 32.27 15.42 35.74
N VAL A 17 31.36 16.39 35.63
CA VAL A 17 29.96 16.11 35.13
C VAL A 17 29.98 15.70 33.66
N ALA A 18 30.81 16.29 32.82
CA ALA A 18 30.96 15.91 31.43
C ALA A 18 31.58 14.50 31.27
N SER A 19 32.56 14.13 32.11
CA SER A 19 33.16 12.80 32.06
C SER A 19 32.21 11.70 32.57
N GLU A 20 31.40 11.95 33.61
CA GLU A 20 30.37 11.02 34.05
C GLU A 20 29.24 10.81 33.00
N THR A 21 28.83 11.86 32.30
CA THR A 21 27.82 11.76 31.26
C THR A 21 28.35 11.00 30.04
N VAL A 22 29.61 11.16 29.67
CA VAL A 22 30.28 10.38 28.61
C VAL A 22 30.50 8.93 29.04
N ALA A 23 30.89 8.67 30.29
CA ALA A 23 31.06 7.30 30.81
C ALA A 23 29.73 6.54 30.94
N ALA A 24 28.63 7.20 31.30
CA ALA A 24 27.30 6.59 31.34
C ALA A 24 26.78 6.20 29.95
N ASN A 25 27.25 6.84 28.87
CA ASN A 25 26.85 6.52 27.51
C ASN A 25 27.67 5.36 26.91
N THR A 26 28.77 4.95 27.53
CA THR A 26 29.65 3.85 27.04
C THR A 26 29.29 2.48 27.57
N GLN A 27 28.33 2.34 28.48
CA GLN A 27 27.98 1.05 29.14
C GLN A 27 26.69 0.41 28.66
N ARG A 28 26.09 0.86 27.54
CA ARG A 28 24.95 0.12 26.98
C ARG A 28 25.44 -1.16 26.35
N SER A 29 24.85 -2.30 26.73
CA SER A 29 25.22 -3.61 26.17
C SER A 29 25.13 -3.62 24.65
N PRO A 30 25.98 -4.38 23.93
CA PRO A 30 25.89 -4.53 22.47
C PRO A 30 24.48 -4.87 21.99
N MET A 31 23.76 -5.71 22.72
CA MET A 31 22.35 -6.06 22.43
C MET A 31 21.40 -4.85 22.53
N HIS A 32 21.59 -3.98 23.53
CA HIS A 32 20.77 -2.76 23.64
C HIS A 32 21.00 -1.85 22.42
N ASN A 33 22.24 -1.71 21.96
CA ASN A 33 22.58 -0.89 20.80
C ASN A 33 22.12 -1.50 19.47
N ALA A 34 22.00 -2.83 19.38
CA ALA A 34 21.41 -3.52 18.23
C ALA A 34 19.90 -3.30 18.12
N PHE A 35 19.19 -3.29 19.28
CA PHE A 35 17.74 -3.15 19.32
C PHE A 35 17.28 -1.68 19.30
N ARG A 36 17.98 -0.79 20.01
CA ARG A 36 17.64 0.64 20.12
C ARG A 36 18.71 1.52 19.47
N GLY A 37 18.24 2.56 18.79
CA GLY A 37 19.04 3.66 18.28
C GLY A 37 18.73 4.98 19.01
N PRO A 38 19.29 6.11 18.54
CA PRO A 38 19.04 7.42 19.13
C PRO A 38 17.54 7.78 19.19
N ASN A 39 16.76 7.31 18.24
CA ASN A 39 15.34 7.62 18.07
C ASN A 39 14.40 6.47 18.55
N GLY A 40 14.85 5.61 19.45
CA GLY A 40 14.07 4.48 19.95
C GLY A 40 14.38 3.15 19.27
N ILE A 41 13.37 2.27 19.11
CA ILE A 41 13.53 0.97 18.45
C ILE A 41 13.93 1.18 16.99
N ARG A 42 14.97 0.46 16.51
CA ARG A 42 15.42 0.57 15.11
C ARG A 42 14.36 0.09 14.14
N ALA A 43 14.33 0.68 12.94
CA ALA A 43 13.32 0.43 11.90
C ALA A 43 13.12 -1.06 11.58
N GLY A 44 14.21 -1.84 11.47
CA GLY A 44 14.12 -3.28 11.20
C GLY A 44 13.36 -4.06 12.28
N TRP A 45 13.59 -3.76 13.56
CA TRP A 45 12.86 -4.38 14.66
C TRP A 45 11.40 -3.96 14.72
N ARG A 46 11.12 -2.69 14.43
CA ARG A 46 9.74 -2.19 14.32
C ARG A 46 8.97 -2.92 13.23
N LEU A 47 9.57 -3.11 12.05
CA LEU A 47 8.97 -3.90 10.97
C LEU A 47 8.75 -5.35 11.38
N LEU A 48 9.72 -5.98 12.03
CA LEU A 48 9.59 -7.37 12.49
C LEU A 48 8.44 -7.51 13.49
N ILE A 49 8.36 -6.64 14.51
CA ILE A 49 7.28 -6.65 15.51
C ILE A 49 5.92 -6.45 14.84
N PHE A 50 5.83 -5.50 13.92
CA PHE A 50 4.61 -5.26 13.15
C PHE A 50 4.18 -6.49 12.35
N LEU A 51 5.10 -7.13 11.63
CA LEU A 51 4.80 -8.34 10.85
C LEU A 51 4.37 -9.50 11.75
N VAL A 52 5.00 -9.66 12.92
CA VAL A 52 4.59 -10.67 13.91
C VAL A 52 3.17 -10.40 14.39
N PHE A 53 2.83 -9.16 14.74
CA PHE A 53 1.46 -8.82 15.13
C PHE A 53 0.47 -9.05 14.00
N PHE A 54 0.79 -8.59 12.80
CA PHE A 54 -0.08 -8.78 11.63
C PHE A 54 -0.37 -10.26 11.39
N VAL A 55 0.68 -11.09 11.31
CA VAL A 55 0.51 -12.53 11.08
C VAL A 55 -0.27 -13.19 12.23
N ALA A 56 0.06 -12.86 13.49
CA ALA A 56 -0.63 -13.44 14.65
C ALA A 56 -2.13 -13.09 14.67
N ILE A 57 -2.48 -11.84 14.34
CA ILE A 57 -3.88 -11.39 14.31
C ILE A 57 -4.61 -12.02 13.11
N ALA A 58 -3.98 -12.06 11.94
CA ALA A 58 -4.54 -12.71 10.75
C ALA A 58 -4.81 -14.20 10.99
N GLN A 59 -3.88 -14.92 11.63
CA GLN A 59 -4.07 -16.32 12.01
C GLN A 59 -5.18 -16.49 13.06
N ALA A 60 -5.29 -15.58 14.03
CA ALA A 60 -6.37 -15.61 15.01
C ALA A 60 -7.75 -15.42 14.34
N PHE A 61 -7.85 -14.49 13.38
CA PHE A 61 -9.07 -14.33 12.58
C PHE A 61 -9.40 -15.58 11.77
N GLY A 62 -8.42 -16.13 11.04
CA GLY A 62 -8.59 -17.36 10.28
C GLY A 62 -9.05 -18.53 11.16
N PHE A 63 -8.46 -18.67 12.36
CA PHE A 63 -8.88 -19.67 13.34
C PHE A 63 -10.35 -19.48 13.76
N VAL A 64 -10.75 -18.26 14.11
CA VAL A 64 -12.16 -17.97 14.50
C VAL A 64 -13.13 -18.30 13.36
N PHE A 65 -12.83 -17.87 12.11
CA PHE A 65 -13.72 -18.12 10.97
C PHE A 65 -13.81 -19.60 10.61
N HIS A 66 -12.71 -20.33 10.71
CA HIS A 66 -12.74 -21.78 10.48
C HIS A 66 -13.69 -22.51 11.45
N HIS A 67 -13.87 -21.99 12.67
CA HIS A 67 -14.74 -22.56 13.68
C HIS A 67 -16.19 -22.04 13.63
N ILE A 68 -16.53 -21.16 12.69
CA ILE A 68 -17.91 -20.74 12.41
C ILE A 68 -18.43 -21.53 11.20
N PRO A 69 -19.26 -22.59 11.39
CA PRO A 69 -19.61 -23.52 10.31
C PRO A 69 -20.20 -22.85 9.08
N ALA A 70 -21.08 -21.85 9.27
CA ALA A 70 -21.72 -21.15 8.17
C ALA A 70 -20.71 -20.37 7.31
N VAL A 71 -19.74 -19.68 7.96
CA VAL A 71 -18.68 -18.91 7.26
C VAL A 71 -17.74 -19.86 6.54
N ASN A 72 -17.29 -20.90 7.23
CA ASN A 72 -16.37 -21.89 6.67
C ASN A 72 -16.98 -22.59 5.44
N THR A 73 -18.24 -23.05 5.53
CA THR A 73 -18.94 -23.70 4.41
C THR A 73 -19.11 -22.73 3.24
N TRP A 74 -19.53 -21.49 3.50
CA TRP A 74 -19.67 -20.48 2.47
C TRP A 74 -18.34 -20.17 1.78
N HIS A 75 -17.27 -19.90 2.54
CA HIS A 75 -15.96 -19.57 1.98
C HIS A 75 -15.38 -20.73 1.14
N HIS A 76 -15.53 -21.97 1.58
CA HIS A 76 -15.13 -23.16 0.82
C HIS A 76 -15.98 -23.41 -0.43
N SER A 77 -17.18 -22.85 -0.52
CA SER A 77 -18.03 -22.94 -1.72
C SER A 77 -17.67 -21.92 -2.80
N LEU A 78 -16.80 -20.93 -2.49
CA LEU A 78 -16.37 -19.94 -3.48
C LEU A 78 -15.49 -20.59 -4.55
N PRO A 79 -15.58 -20.18 -5.82
CA PRO A 79 -14.70 -20.65 -6.89
C PRO A 79 -13.26 -20.25 -6.60
N LYS A 80 -12.32 -21.16 -6.85
CA LYS A 80 -10.90 -20.93 -6.57
C LYS A 80 -10.14 -20.22 -7.71
N ASN A 81 -10.72 -20.23 -8.91
CA ASN A 81 -10.07 -19.73 -10.13
C ASN A 81 -10.64 -18.40 -10.60
N GLU A 82 -11.59 -17.83 -9.86
CA GLU A 82 -12.29 -16.60 -10.24
C GLU A 82 -12.47 -15.72 -9.02
N MET A 83 -12.36 -14.41 -9.23
CA MET A 83 -12.69 -13.44 -8.20
C MET A 83 -14.22 -13.35 -8.03
N THR A 84 -14.68 -13.40 -6.81
CA THR A 84 -16.05 -13.06 -6.45
C THR A 84 -16.04 -11.82 -5.57
N ALA A 85 -16.90 -10.86 -5.85
CA ALA A 85 -16.94 -9.61 -5.07
C ALA A 85 -17.18 -9.88 -3.57
N GLY A 86 -18.02 -10.87 -3.24
CA GLY A 86 -18.26 -11.26 -1.84
C GLY A 86 -17.04 -11.87 -1.16
N GLY A 87 -16.33 -12.76 -1.86
CA GLY A 87 -15.06 -13.35 -1.38
C GLY A 87 -14.01 -12.28 -1.13
N MET A 88 -13.80 -11.38 -2.11
CA MET A 88 -12.84 -10.28 -1.98
C MET A 88 -13.18 -9.35 -0.79
N ILE A 89 -14.45 -8.93 -0.65
CA ILE A 89 -14.85 -8.08 0.49
C ILE A 89 -14.55 -8.78 1.82
N PHE A 90 -14.78 -10.09 1.88
CA PHE A 90 -14.48 -10.87 3.08
C PHE A 90 -12.98 -10.96 3.32
N ASP A 91 -12.20 -11.45 2.37
CA ASP A 91 -10.77 -11.71 2.52
C ASP A 91 -9.97 -10.42 2.74
N GLU A 92 -10.19 -9.41 1.89
CA GLU A 92 -9.52 -8.11 2.00
C GLU A 92 -9.97 -7.31 3.22
N GLY A 93 -11.26 -7.41 3.57
CA GLY A 93 -11.79 -6.78 4.79
C GLY A 93 -11.11 -7.30 6.05
N PHE A 94 -10.93 -8.62 6.15
CA PHE A 94 -10.25 -9.22 7.32
C PHE A 94 -8.75 -8.97 7.31
N THR A 95 -8.13 -9.04 6.15
CA THR A 95 -6.70 -8.77 6.01
C THR A 95 -6.40 -7.32 6.38
N PHE A 96 -7.24 -6.38 5.90
CA PHE A 96 -7.15 -4.97 6.30
C PHE A 96 -7.41 -4.76 7.81
N LEU A 97 -8.39 -5.44 8.39
CA LEU A 97 -8.62 -5.36 9.84
C LEU A 97 -7.42 -5.88 10.65
N ALA A 98 -6.83 -7.01 10.25
CA ALA A 98 -5.62 -7.52 10.90
C ALA A 98 -4.47 -6.53 10.83
N LEU A 99 -4.26 -5.92 9.65
CA LEU A 99 -3.28 -4.86 9.44
C LEU A 99 -3.56 -3.64 10.32
N PHE A 100 -4.81 -3.19 10.36
CA PHE A 100 -5.24 -2.03 11.14
C PHE A 100 -4.99 -2.25 12.65
N PHE A 101 -5.32 -3.42 13.18
CA PHE A 101 -5.04 -3.75 14.58
C PHE A 101 -3.55 -3.86 14.86
N ALA A 102 -2.76 -4.48 13.98
CA ALA A 102 -1.31 -4.53 14.11
C ALA A 102 -0.69 -3.13 14.13
N ALA A 103 -1.11 -2.26 13.19
CA ALA A 103 -0.68 -0.87 13.16
C ALA A 103 -1.13 -0.08 14.40
N SER A 104 -2.34 -0.35 14.91
CA SER A 104 -2.83 0.27 16.16
C SER A 104 -1.96 -0.09 17.36
N LEU A 105 -1.53 -1.34 17.48
CA LEU A 105 -0.57 -1.75 18.53
C LEU A 105 0.76 -1.03 18.36
N MET A 106 1.22 -0.87 17.12
CA MET A 106 2.46 -0.14 16.85
C MET A 106 2.33 1.37 17.15
N THR A 107 1.16 2.00 16.94
CA THR A 107 0.97 3.40 17.36
C THR A 107 1.19 3.57 18.86
N LEU A 108 0.72 2.61 19.67
CA LEU A 108 0.93 2.62 21.14
C LEU A 108 2.40 2.41 21.51
N ILE A 109 3.07 1.43 20.89
CA ILE A 109 4.48 1.10 21.15
C ILE A 109 5.41 2.26 20.74
N GLU A 110 5.15 2.85 19.57
CA GLU A 110 5.97 3.90 18.99
C GLU A 110 5.57 5.32 19.46
N ARG A 111 4.44 5.44 20.15
CA ARG A 111 3.82 6.73 20.54
C ARG A 111 3.61 7.63 19.33
N ARG A 112 3.05 7.06 18.25
CA ARG A 112 2.74 7.71 16.99
C ARG A 112 1.25 7.66 16.70
N THR A 113 0.84 8.34 15.65
CA THR A 113 -0.53 8.36 15.12
C THR A 113 -0.58 7.72 13.73
N PHE A 114 -1.76 7.39 13.23
CA PHE A 114 -1.92 6.93 11.84
C PHE A 114 -1.47 7.98 10.81
N ALA A 115 -1.53 9.27 11.16
CA ALA A 115 -1.01 10.33 10.29
C ALA A 115 0.52 10.23 10.08
N ASP A 116 1.26 9.77 11.10
CA ASP A 116 2.71 9.52 11.00
C ASP A 116 3.05 8.34 10.07
N TYR A 117 2.06 7.49 9.79
CA TYR A 117 2.10 6.42 8.79
C TYR A 117 1.39 6.81 7.49
N TYR A 118 1.32 8.10 7.20
CA TYR A 118 0.71 8.69 6.00
C TYR A 118 -0.78 8.41 5.81
N LEU A 119 -1.50 7.89 6.81
CA LEU A 119 -2.94 7.65 6.80
C LEU A 119 -3.67 8.57 7.79
N PRO A 120 -3.79 9.89 7.55
CA PRO A 120 -4.50 10.80 8.44
C PRO A 120 -6.01 10.49 8.44
N PRO A 121 -6.60 10.06 9.59
CA PRO A 121 -8.02 9.66 9.64
C PRO A 121 -8.99 10.79 9.33
N ASN A 122 -8.62 12.01 9.68
CA ASN A 122 -9.43 13.22 9.42
C ASN A 122 -9.52 13.59 7.92
N GLN A 123 -8.75 12.92 7.06
CA GLN A 123 -8.79 13.09 5.60
C GLN A 123 -9.32 11.83 4.90
N ALA A 124 -9.87 10.86 5.68
CA ALA A 124 -10.40 9.63 5.15
C ALA A 124 -11.50 9.91 4.11
N PHE A 125 -11.36 9.28 2.94
CA PHE A 125 -12.26 9.48 1.79
C PHE A 125 -12.48 10.95 1.40
N GLY A 126 -11.52 11.83 1.76
CA GLY A 126 -11.56 13.24 1.47
C GLY A 126 -11.08 13.57 0.04
N LYS A 127 -10.74 14.84 -0.17
CA LYS A 127 -10.35 15.39 -1.49
C LYS A 127 -9.28 14.54 -2.20
N ARG A 128 -8.27 14.03 -1.48
CA ARG A 128 -7.17 13.26 -2.08
C ARG A 128 -7.65 11.92 -2.63
N PHE A 129 -8.50 11.21 -1.89
CA PHE A 129 -9.11 9.98 -2.37
C PHE A 129 -9.90 10.22 -3.66
N TRP A 130 -10.81 11.21 -3.65
CA TRP A 130 -11.63 11.54 -4.82
C TRP A 130 -10.85 12.17 -5.99
N GLN A 131 -9.63 12.62 -5.80
CA GLN A 131 -8.72 12.99 -6.88
C GLN A 131 -8.02 11.74 -7.44
N GLY A 132 -7.71 10.74 -6.59
CA GLY A 132 -7.11 9.47 -7.01
C GLY A 132 -8.05 8.66 -7.89
N VAL A 133 -9.34 8.55 -7.52
CA VAL A 133 -10.34 7.73 -8.23
C VAL A 133 -10.40 8.04 -9.74
N PRO A 134 -10.73 9.26 -10.21
CA PRO A 134 -10.75 9.54 -11.64
C PRO A 134 -9.36 9.44 -12.28
N TYR A 135 -8.30 9.67 -11.51
CA TYR A 135 -6.93 9.56 -12.01
C TYR A 135 -6.56 8.11 -12.36
N GLY A 136 -6.79 7.16 -11.45
CA GLY A 136 -6.55 5.73 -11.69
C GLY A 136 -7.39 5.18 -12.83
N PHE A 137 -8.69 5.50 -12.82
CA PHE A 137 -9.59 5.10 -13.91
C PHE A 137 -9.18 5.69 -15.28
N ALA A 138 -8.73 6.95 -15.32
CA ALA A 138 -8.26 7.57 -16.56
C ALA A 138 -6.95 6.93 -17.07
N MET A 139 -6.03 6.57 -16.17
CA MET A 139 -4.80 5.86 -16.53
C MET A 139 -5.11 4.50 -17.15
N LEU A 140 -5.97 3.70 -16.50
CA LEU A 140 -6.41 2.41 -17.06
C LEU A 140 -7.14 2.59 -18.39
N SER A 141 -8.06 3.57 -18.48
CA SER A 141 -8.78 3.84 -19.72
C SER A 141 -7.84 4.22 -20.86
N LEU A 142 -6.76 4.95 -20.57
CA LEU A 142 -5.71 5.23 -21.55
C LEU A 142 -5.00 3.94 -21.99
N LEU A 143 -4.69 3.04 -21.07
CA LEU A 143 -4.10 1.74 -21.38
C LEU A 143 -5.01 0.94 -22.30
N MET A 144 -6.29 0.80 -21.93
CA MET A 144 -7.28 0.07 -22.75
C MET A 144 -7.48 0.71 -24.12
N ALA A 145 -7.49 2.04 -24.21
CA ALA A 145 -7.56 2.76 -25.48
C ALA A 145 -6.33 2.52 -26.36
N LEU A 146 -5.13 2.48 -25.79
CA LEU A 146 -3.90 2.17 -26.52
C LEU A 146 -3.92 0.73 -27.05
N ILE A 147 -4.27 -0.25 -26.20
CA ILE A 147 -4.40 -1.65 -26.65
C ILE A 147 -5.46 -1.77 -27.76
N GLY A 148 -6.61 -1.12 -27.60
CA GLY A 148 -7.69 -1.11 -28.60
C GLY A 148 -7.31 -0.44 -29.91
N LEU A 149 -6.55 0.67 -29.87
CA LEU A 149 -6.05 1.37 -31.08
C LEU A 149 -5.19 0.44 -31.95
N PHE A 150 -4.42 -0.46 -31.33
CA PHE A 150 -3.63 -1.49 -32.00
C PHE A 150 -4.41 -2.79 -32.25
N ARG A 151 -5.75 -2.76 -32.08
CA ARG A 151 -6.66 -3.90 -32.27
C ARG A 151 -6.40 -5.07 -31.34
N GLY A 152 -5.78 -4.81 -30.19
CA GLY A 152 -5.52 -5.82 -29.16
C GLY A 152 -6.68 -6.04 -28.18
N PHE A 153 -7.67 -5.13 -28.18
CA PHE A 153 -8.83 -5.17 -27.29
C PHE A 153 -10.10 -4.75 -28.03
N SER A 154 -11.21 -5.44 -27.77
CA SER A 154 -12.54 -5.10 -28.27
C SER A 154 -13.62 -5.33 -27.20
N ILE A 155 -14.69 -4.54 -27.27
CA ILE A 155 -15.89 -4.69 -26.47
C ILE A 155 -16.99 -5.22 -27.38
N GLU A 156 -17.60 -6.36 -27.02
CA GLU A 156 -18.62 -7.03 -27.81
C GLU A 156 -20.04 -6.72 -27.33
N GLY A 157 -20.17 -6.04 -26.21
CA GLY A 157 -21.44 -5.65 -25.60
C GLY A 157 -21.41 -5.64 -24.09
N PHE A 158 -22.58 -5.59 -23.47
CA PHE A 158 -22.73 -5.65 -22.03
C PHE A 158 -23.05 -7.08 -21.58
N ALA A 159 -22.32 -7.59 -20.57
CA ALA A 159 -22.62 -8.85 -19.90
C ALA A 159 -23.71 -8.67 -18.83
N LEU A 160 -23.77 -7.50 -18.22
CA LEU A 160 -24.76 -7.14 -17.21
C LEU A 160 -25.52 -5.87 -17.58
N ALA A 161 -26.76 -5.77 -17.12
CA ALA A 161 -27.60 -4.59 -17.28
C ALA A 161 -28.47 -4.33 -16.03
N GLY A 162 -28.99 -3.10 -15.93
CA GLY A 162 -29.92 -2.71 -14.89
C GLY A 162 -29.39 -2.92 -13.48
N ASN A 163 -30.21 -3.45 -12.59
CA ASN A 163 -29.91 -3.64 -11.18
C ASN A 163 -28.70 -4.57 -10.93
N SER A 164 -28.49 -5.56 -11.79
CA SER A 164 -27.34 -6.48 -11.65
C SER A 164 -26.02 -5.74 -11.91
N ALA A 165 -25.96 -4.91 -12.94
CA ALA A 165 -24.79 -4.09 -13.21
C ALA A 165 -24.50 -3.15 -12.03
N LEU A 166 -25.50 -2.42 -11.54
CA LEU A 166 -25.33 -1.54 -10.38
C LEU A 166 -24.86 -2.31 -9.13
N LYS A 167 -25.48 -3.45 -8.84
CA LYS A 167 -25.12 -4.32 -7.69
C LYS A 167 -23.65 -4.73 -7.73
N PHE A 168 -23.21 -5.34 -8.83
CA PHE A 168 -21.82 -5.80 -8.95
C PHE A 168 -20.83 -4.64 -9.00
N GLY A 169 -21.18 -3.53 -9.68
CA GLY A 169 -20.36 -2.33 -9.69
C GLY A 169 -20.08 -1.77 -8.30
N LEU A 170 -21.11 -1.72 -7.44
CA LEU A 170 -20.97 -1.28 -6.05
C LEU A 170 -20.20 -2.29 -5.19
N LEU A 171 -20.45 -3.58 -5.36
CA LEU A 171 -19.74 -4.62 -4.60
C LEU A 171 -18.24 -4.61 -4.93
N TYR A 172 -17.87 -4.55 -6.22
CA TYR A 172 -16.47 -4.45 -6.62
C TYR A 172 -15.83 -3.12 -6.21
N ALA A 173 -16.58 -2.02 -6.19
CA ALA A 173 -16.07 -0.75 -5.68
C ALA A 173 -15.68 -0.86 -4.20
N VAL A 174 -16.50 -1.54 -3.39
CA VAL A 174 -16.16 -1.83 -1.97
C VAL A 174 -14.96 -2.75 -1.88
N ALA A 175 -14.92 -3.84 -2.67
CA ALA A 175 -13.82 -4.80 -2.67
C ALA A 175 -12.48 -4.11 -2.98
N PHE A 176 -12.40 -3.36 -4.07
CA PHE A 176 -11.15 -2.70 -4.49
C PHE A 176 -10.76 -1.51 -3.61
N VAL A 177 -11.70 -0.86 -2.94
CA VAL A 177 -11.36 0.09 -1.87
C VAL A 177 -10.67 -0.64 -0.71
N LEU A 178 -11.10 -1.85 -0.34
CA LEU A 178 -10.45 -2.66 0.69
C LEU A 178 -9.07 -3.14 0.26
N VAL A 179 -8.90 -3.61 -1.00
CA VAL A 179 -7.60 -3.91 -1.60
C VAL A 179 -6.67 -2.70 -1.50
N GLY A 180 -7.07 -1.54 -2.03
CA GLY A 180 -6.27 -0.33 -1.97
C GLY A 180 -5.95 0.12 -0.54
N LEU A 181 -6.89 -0.03 0.41
CA LEU A 181 -6.64 0.24 1.83
C LEU A 181 -5.60 -0.71 2.41
N PHE A 182 -5.74 -2.02 2.16
CA PHE A 182 -4.80 -3.01 2.67
C PHE A 182 -3.41 -2.82 2.07
N GLU A 183 -3.30 -2.79 0.76
CA GLU A 183 -2.01 -2.77 0.07
C GLU A 183 -1.29 -1.43 0.22
N GLU A 184 -1.98 -0.30 0.01
CA GLU A 184 -1.33 0.99 0.12
C GLU A 184 -0.97 1.32 1.59
N PHE A 185 -1.81 0.95 2.56
CA PHE A 185 -1.45 1.18 3.96
C PHE A 185 -0.33 0.23 4.44
N SER A 186 -0.28 -1.01 3.95
CA SER A 186 0.85 -1.91 4.22
C SER A 186 2.15 -1.32 3.69
N PHE A 187 2.23 -1.12 2.36
CA PHE A 187 3.47 -0.84 1.66
C PHE A 187 3.85 0.64 1.70
N ARG A 188 2.92 1.57 1.47
CA ARG A 188 3.17 3.02 1.40
C ARG A 188 2.83 3.73 2.72
N GLY A 189 2.06 3.09 3.58
CA GLY A 189 1.75 3.56 4.94
C GLY A 189 2.81 3.14 5.94
N TYR A 190 2.50 2.10 6.72
CA TYR A 190 3.32 1.67 7.85
C TYR A 190 4.75 1.28 7.46
N MET A 191 4.91 0.35 6.49
CA MET A 191 6.25 -0.13 6.14
C MET A 191 7.11 0.98 5.52
N GLN A 192 6.56 1.82 4.63
CA GLN A 192 7.28 2.95 4.04
C GLN A 192 7.73 3.98 5.08
N SER A 193 6.84 4.37 6.00
CA SER A 193 7.18 5.30 7.09
C SER A 193 8.27 4.73 7.99
N THR A 194 8.15 3.46 8.35
CA THR A 194 9.08 2.79 9.26
C THR A 194 10.44 2.56 8.61
N LEU A 195 10.50 1.92 7.43
CA LEU A 195 11.74 1.65 6.74
C LEU A 195 12.41 2.95 6.28
N GLY A 196 11.62 3.92 5.80
CA GLY A 196 12.10 5.23 5.40
C GLY A 196 12.77 6.01 6.53
N SER A 197 12.33 5.80 7.80
CA SER A 197 13.00 6.38 8.96
C SER A 197 14.42 5.82 9.21
N GLY A 198 14.73 4.65 8.65
CA GLY A 198 16.04 3.99 8.81
C GLY A 198 16.98 4.22 7.63
N ILE A 199 16.47 4.14 6.39
CA ILE A 199 17.29 4.15 5.18
C ILE A 199 16.94 5.28 4.20
N GLY A 200 15.99 6.15 4.56
CA GLY A 200 15.50 7.22 3.69
C GLY A 200 14.29 6.81 2.84
N PHE A 201 13.55 7.82 2.38
CA PHE A 201 12.27 7.60 1.67
C PHE A 201 12.43 6.76 0.39
N TRP A 202 13.32 7.15 -0.52
CA TRP A 202 13.44 6.50 -1.83
C TRP A 202 14.05 5.10 -1.78
N PRO A 203 15.12 4.83 -1.01
CA PRO A 203 15.59 3.46 -0.82
C PRO A 203 14.50 2.54 -0.25
N ALA A 204 13.72 3.02 0.73
CA ALA A 204 12.59 2.28 1.27
C ALA A 204 11.51 2.03 0.21
N ALA A 205 11.15 3.05 -0.57
CA ALA A 205 10.17 2.94 -1.66
C ALA A 205 10.59 1.88 -2.70
N ILE A 206 11.85 1.87 -3.11
CA ILE A 206 12.36 0.89 -4.08
C ILE A 206 12.29 -0.53 -3.51
N VAL A 207 12.81 -0.74 -2.29
CA VAL A 207 12.80 -2.06 -1.64
C VAL A 207 11.37 -2.59 -1.49
N LEU A 208 10.45 -1.75 -1.02
CA LEU A 208 9.05 -2.14 -0.83
C LEU A 208 8.30 -2.35 -2.15
N SER A 209 8.64 -1.60 -3.20
CA SER A 209 8.06 -1.81 -4.53
C SER A 209 8.56 -3.11 -5.19
N LEU A 210 9.82 -3.45 -5.01
CA LEU A 210 10.35 -4.76 -5.45
C LEU A 210 9.67 -5.91 -4.70
N LEU A 211 9.48 -5.77 -3.39
CA LEU A 211 8.76 -6.77 -2.58
C LEU A 211 7.30 -6.87 -3.03
N PHE A 212 6.64 -5.74 -3.29
CA PHE A 212 5.26 -5.68 -3.78
C PHE A 212 5.11 -6.45 -5.10
N GLY A 213 5.97 -6.19 -6.08
CA GLY A 213 5.98 -6.95 -7.33
C GLY A 213 6.29 -8.44 -7.12
N ALA A 214 7.25 -8.77 -6.24
CA ALA A 214 7.61 -10.17 -5.98
C ALA A 214 6.47 -10.98 -5.34
N ILE A 215 5.65 -10.37 -4.49
CA ILE A 215 4.49 -11.03 -3.88
C ILE A 215 3.44 -11.38 -4.94
N HIS A 216 3.24 -10.55 -5.96
CA HIS A 216 2.30 -10.80 -7.07
C HIS A 216 2.64 -12.08 -7.86
N LEU A 217 3.91 -12.53 -7.88
CA LEU A 217 4.27 -13.82 -8.50
C LEU A 217 3.57 -15.03 -7.86
N GLN A 218 2.90 -14.88 -6.73
CA GLN A 218 2.10 -15.94 -6.11
C GLN A 218 0.68 -16.02 -6.67
N ASN A 219 0.24 -15.01 -7.44
CA ASN A 219 -1.08 -15.01 -8.05
C ASN A 219 -1.18 -16.07 -9.14
N LEU A 220 -2.36 -16.67 -9.25
CA LEU A 220 -2.66 -17.62 -10.31
C LEU A 220 -2.57 -16.92 -11.67
N ASN A 221 -1.89 -17.53 -12.64
CA ASN A 221 -1.68 -16.98 -13.99
C ASN A 221 -0.82 -15.70 -14.07
N GLU A 222 -0.18 -15.28 -12.98
CA GLU A 222 0.76 -14.18 -13.02
C GLU A 222 2.02 -14.53 -13.80
N ALA A 223 2.67 -13.52 -14.36
CA ALA A 223 3.91 -13.66 -15.13
C ALA A 223 4.95 -12.64 -14.64
N PRO A 224 6.25 -12.87 -14.89
CA PRO A 224 7.30 -11.93 -14.47
C PRO A 224 7.06 -10.49 -14.95
N VAL A 225 6.42 -10.30 -16.11
CA VAL A 225 6.10 -8.95 -16.63
C VAL A 225 5.07 -8.23 -15.75
N GLY A 226 4.03 -8.94 -15.26
CA GLY A 226 3.03 -8.37 -14.36
C GLY A 226 3.64 -8.04 -12.99
N ALA A 227 4.48 -8.93 -12.45
CA ALA A 227 5.21 -8.63 -11.21
C ALA A 227 6.12 -7.39 -11.33
N VAL A 228 6.79 -7.19 -12.48
CA VAL A 228 7.56 -5.96 -12.76
C VAL A 228 6.63 -4.76 -12.88
N MET A 229 5.46 -4.94 -13.50
CA MET A 229 4.45 -3.89 -13.61
C MET A 229 3.90 -3.49 -12.21
N ALA A 230 3.51 -4.45 -11.37
CA ALA A 230 3.07 -4.20 -10.00
C ALA A 230 4.14 -3.47 -9.18
N GLY A 231 5.41 -3.90 -9.29
CA GLY A 231 6.54 -3.19 -8.67
C GLY A 231 6.68 -1.76 -9.19
N SER A 232 6.51 -1.53 -10.50
CA SER A 232 6.57 -0.20 -11.12
C SER A 232 5.40 0.69 -10.67
N PHE A 233 4.20 0.13 -10.58
CA PHE A 233 3.04 0.79 -9.96
C PHE A 233 3.34 1.18 -8.51
N GLY A 234 4.03 0.31 -7.78
CA GLY A 234 4.51 0.57 -6.44
C GLY A 234 5.39 1.81 -6.32
N VAL A 235 6.30 1.99 -7.27
CA VAL A 235 7.15 3.21 -7.35
C VAL A 235 6.29 4.44 -7.66
N LEU A 236 5.32 4.32 -8.57
CA LEU A 236 4.38 5.40 -8.90
C LEU A 236 3.55 5.82 -7.69
N ALA A 237 3.02 4.84 -6.93
CA ALA A 237 2.24 5.09 -5.72
C ALA A 237 3.08 5.77 -4.62
N ALA A 238 4.35 5.35 -4.45
CA ALA A 238 5.29 6.03 -3.56
C ALA A 238 5.61 7.46 -4.03
N PHE A 239 5.73 7.69 -5.33
CA PHE A 239 5.89 9.03 -5.89
C PHE A 239 4.63 9.89 -5.64
N ALA A 240 3.44 9.32 -5.85
CA ALA A 240 2.17 9.98 -5.53
C ALA A 240 2.08 10.35 -4.04
N LEU A 241 2.44 9.42 -3.14
CA LEU A 241 2.56 9.71 -1.71
C LEU A 241 3.51 10.89 -1.44
N LYS A 242 4.70 10.88 -2.05
CA LYS A 242 5.70 11.96 -1.86
C LYS A 242 5.17 13.32 -2.30
N ARG A 243 4.31 13.37 -3.33
CA ARG A 243 3.75 14.61 -3.89
C ARG A 243 2.50 15.09 -3.15
N THR A 244 1.66 14.15 -2.70
CA THR A 244 0.36 14.47 -2.07
C THR A 244 0.44 14.58 -0.55
N GLY A 245 1.44 13.94 0.07
CA GLY A 245 1.69 13.95 1.51
C GLY A 245 0.90 12.92 2.32
N ASN A 246 0.01 12.14 1.70
CA ASN A 246 -0.70 11.02 2.33
C ASN A 246 -1.11 9.96 1.31
N ILE A 247 -1.52 8.79 1.81
CA ILE A 247 -1.85 7.64 0.94
C ILE A 247 -3.29 7.63 0.43
N TRP A 248 -4.15 8.60 0.78
CA TRP A 248 -5.53 8.62 0.28
C TRP A 248 -5.63 8.78 -1.23
N PHE A 249 -4.68 9.52 -1.85
CA PHE A 249 -4.61 9.58 -3.32
C PHE A 249 -4.19 8.24 -3.95
N PRO A 250 -3.07 7.60 -3.53
CA PRO A 250 -2.74 6.25 -3.97
C PRO A 250 -3.87 5.24 -3.78
N ILE A 251 -4.55 5.22 -2.62
CA ILE A 251 -5.69 4.32 -2.37
C ILE A 251 -6.81 4.52 -3.41
N GLY A 252 -7.21 5.77 -3.68
CA GLY A 252 -8.24 6.05 -4.68
C GLY A 252 -7.80 5.72 -6.10
N MET A 253 -6.53 5.95 -6.43
CA MET A 253 -5.93 5.65 -7.73
C MET A 253 -5.88 4.13 -7.98
N HIS A 254 -5.42 3.36 -7.01
CA HIS A 254 -5.34 1.90 -7.04
C HIS A 254 -6.73 1.28 -7.16
N ALA A 255 -7.62 1.57 -6.22
CA ALA A 255 -8.97 1.04 -6.21
C ALA A 255 -9.74 1.28 -7.52
N ALA A 256 -9.54 2.43 -8.16
CA ALA A 256 -10.22 2.76 -9.41
C ALA A 256 -9.55 2.15 -10.64
N TRP A 257 -8.26 1.88 -10.60
CA TRP A 257 -7.56 1.09 -11.62
C TRP A 257 -8.13 -0.32 -11.64
N ASP A 258 -8.06 -1.05 -10.52
CA ASP A 258 -8.52 -2.43 -10.41
C ASP A 258 -10.03 -2.56 -10.67
N TRP A 259 -10.85 -1.65 -10.13
CA TRP A 259 -12.28 -1.62 -10.41
C TRP A 259 -12.58 -1.46 -11.89
N GLY A 260 -11.83 -0.58 -12.56
CA GLY A 260 -11.95 -0.36 -14.00
C GLY A 260 -11.55 -1.61 -14.78
N GLU A 261 -10.46 -2.24 -14.40
CA GLU A 261 -9.91 -3.43 -15.05
C GLU A 261 -10.85 -4.63 -14.89
N THR A 262 -11.18 -4.96 -13.67
CA THR A 262 -11.97 -6.13 -13.29
C THR A 262 -13.43 -5.99 -13.65
N TYR A 263 -14.09 -4.91 -13.21
CA TYR A 263 -15.52 -4.76 -13.36
C TYR A 263 -15.92 -4.06 -14.66
N PHE A 264 -15.33 -2.88 -14.95
CA PHE A 264 -15.78 -2.04 -16.05
C PHE A 264 -15.34 -2.60 -17.41
N TYR A 265 -14.04 -2.81 -17.61
CA TYR A 265 -13.50 -3.37 -18.85
C TYR A 265 -13.59 -4.89 -18.90
N SER A 266 -13.81 -5.56 -17.76
CA SER A 266 -14.05 -7.00 -17.68
C SER A 266 -12.88 -7.83 -18.22
N THR A 267 -11.69 -7.47 -17.78
CA THR A 267 -10.43 -8.10 -18.19
C THR A 267 -9.82 -8.83 -17.00
N PRO A 268 -8.88 -9.76 -17.21
CA PRO A 268 -8.11 -10.29 -16.10
C PRO A 268 -7.41 -9.17 -15.35
N ASP A 269 -7.35 -9.27 -14.03
CA ASP A 269 -6.66 -8.38 -13.12
C ASP A 269 -5.64 -9.21 -12.33
N SER A 270 -4.36 -8.89 -12.49
CA SER A 270 -3.26 -9.67 -11.91
C SER A 270 -3.43 -11.18 -12.08
N GLY A 271 -3.91 -11.59 -13.26
CA GLY A 271 -4.13 -12.98 -13.65
C GLY A 271 -5.47 -13.60 -13.24
N PHE A 272 -6.38 -12.88 -12.59
CA PHE A 272 -7.69 -13.39 -12.17
C PHE A 272 -8.84 -12.84 -13.03
N LEU A 273 -9.84 -13.70 -13.27
CA LEU A 273 -11.11 -13.30 -13.88
C LEU A 273 -12.18 -13.10 -12.80
N ALA A 274 -13.07 -12.13 -13.03
CA ALA A 274 -14.13 -11.79 -12.09
C ALA A 274 -15.50 -12.31 -12.50
N GLN A 275 -16.28 -12.82 -11.54
CA GLN A 275 -17.71 -13.08 -11.74
C GLN A 275 -18.50 -11.76 -11.62
N GLY A 276 -19.46 -11.54 -12.54
CA GLY A 276 -20.32 -10.38 -12.47
C GLY A 276 -19.69 -9.10 -13.02
N HIS A 277 -18.90 -9.22 -14.05
CA HIS A 277 -18.29 -8.13 -14.80
C HIS A 277 -19.31 -7.42 -15.72
N LEU A 278 -19.04 -6.17 -16.11
CA LEU A 278 -19.99 -5.32 -16.83
C LEU A 278 -20.03 -5.59 -18.33
N MET A 279 -18.88 -5.78 -18.96
CA MET A 279 -18.73 -5.88 -20.42
C MET A 279 -18.35 -7.30 -20.84
N ASN A 280 -18.74 -7.68 -22.07
CA ASN A 280 -18.12 -8.79 -22.78
C ASN A 280 -16.92 -8.22 -23.53
N SER A 281 -15.73 -8.61 -23.11
CA SER A 281 -14.46 -8.09 -23.64
C SER A 281 -13.60 -9.22 -24.20
N SER A 282 -12.85 -8.92 -25.26
CA SER A 282 -11.96 -9.88 -25.90
C SER A 282 -10.61 -9.26 -26.16
N PHE A 283 -9.55 -10.05 -25.93
CA PHE A 283 -8.18 -9.71 -26.29
C PHE A 283 -7.73 -10.45 -27.56
N HIS A 284 -6.99 -9.75 -28.42
CA HIS A 284 -6.51 -10.28 -29.71
C HIS A 284 -5.04 -9.89 -29.92
N GLY A 285 -4.26 -10.83 -30.47
CA GLY A 285 -2.88 -10.56 -30.87
C GLY A 285 -1.81 -11.01 -29.87
N ALA A 286 -0.65 -10.41 -29.96
CA ALA A 286 0.54 -10.86 -29.22
C ALA A 286 0.47 -10.47 -27.74
N GLN A 287 1.08 -11.28 -26.87
CA GLN A 287 1.10 -11.05 -25.41
C GLN A 287 1.71 -9.70 -25.00
N TRP A 288 2.73 -9.22 -25.71
CA TRP A 288 3.32 -7.92 -25.39
C TRP A 288 2.33 -6.75 -25.58
N LEU A 289 1.32 -6.92 -26.43
CA LEU A 289 0.26 -5.94 -26.68
C LEU A 289 -0.87 -6.07 -25.65
N THR A 290 -1.32 -7.30 -25.39
CA THR A 290 -2.54 -7.58 -24.62
C THR A 290 -2.28 -7.85 -23.14
N GLY A 291 -1.04 -8.21 -22.77
CA GLY A 291 -0.65 -8.69 -21.46
C GLY A 291 -0.84 -10.18 -21.23
N GLY A 292 -1.52 -10.89 -22.15
CA GLY A 292 -1.73 -12.33 -22.07
C GLY A 292 -2.62 -12.74 -20.89
N SER A 293 -2.16 -13.73 -20.11
CA SER A 293 -2.89 -14.25 -18.94
C SER A 293 -2.92 -13.29 -17.74
N VAL A 294 -1.96 -12.38 -17.66
CA VAL A 294 -1.89 -11.36 -16.59
C VAL A 294 -3.04 -10.36 -16.72
N GLY A 295 -3.45 -10.07 -17.95
CA GLY A 295 -4.35 -8.96 -18.25
C GLY A 295 -3.61 -7.75 -18.81
N PRO A 296 -4.28 -6.60 -19.00
CA PRO A 296 -3.70 -5.41 -19.61
C PRO A 296 -2.45 -4.90 -18.89
N GLU A 297 -2.29 -5.20 -17.60
CA GLU A 297 -1.08 -4.89 -16.83
C GLU A 297 0.19 -5.52 -17.39
N GLY A 298 0.10 -6.71 -18.01
CA GLY A 298 1.21 -7.35 -18.72
C GLY A 298 1.57 -6.72 -20.06
N SER A 299 0.81 -5.73 -20.53
CA SER A 299 1.07 -5.04 -21.79
C SER A 299 2.28 -4.10 -21.70
N ALA A 300 3.04 -4.00 -22.78
CA ALA A 300 4.11 -3.00 -22.90
C ALA A 300 3.58 -1.56 -22.75
N PHE A 301 2.34 -1.29 -23.12
CA PHE A 301 1.70 0.01 -22.91
C PHE A 301 1.44 0.35 -21.45
N ALA A 302 1.33 -0.63 -20.55
CA ALA A 302 1.17 -0.38 -19.13
C ALA A 302 2.35 0.45 -18.58
N PHE A 303 3.58 0.10 -18.95
CA PHE A 303 4.76 0.86 -18.53
C PHE A 303 4.76 2.30 -19.05
N LEU A 304 4.33 2.51 -20.30
CA LEU A 304 4.17 3.86 -20.86
C LEU A 304 3.13 4.66 -20.07
N VAL A 305 1.99 4.04 -19.74
CA VAL A 305 0.92 4.68 -18.97
C VAL A 305 1.39 5.04 -17.56
N LEU A 306 2.18 4.18 -16.90
CA LEU A 306 2.77 4.51 -15.59
C LEU A 306 3.71 5.73 -15.67
N VAL A 307 4.55 5.81 -16.71
CA VAL A 307 5.42 6.98 -16.92
C VAL A 307 4.58 8.24 -17.14
N LEU A 308 3.57 8.19 -18.00
CA LEU A 308 2.64 9.31 -18.24
C LEU A 308 1.87 9.69 -16.97
N GLY A 309 1.46 8.69 -16.17
CA GLY A 309 0.86 8.91 -14.85
C GLY A 309 1.83 9.61 -13.89
N GLY A 310 3.09 9.20 -13.86
CA GLY A 310 4.11 9.91 -13.08
C GLY A 310 4.30 11.38 -13.50
N VAL A 311 4.33 11.63 -14.80
CA VAL A 311 4.38 12.98 -15.37
C VAL A 311 3.13 13.80 -14.97
N GLY A 312 1.95 13.21 -15.08
CA GLY A 312 0.69 13.84 -14.65
C GLY A 312 0.71 14.21 -13.15
N ILE A 313 1.11 13.28 -12.27
CA ILE A 313 1.25 13.55 -10.83
C ILE A 313 2.27 14.69 -10.58
N HIS A 314 3.37 14.72 -11.34
CA HIS A 314 4.38 15.78 -11.21
C HIS A 314 3.79 17.17 -11.43
N PHE A 315 2.93 17.34 -12.43
CA PHE A 315 2.32 18.63 -12.76
C PHE A 315 1.12 18.97 -11.88
N LEU A 316 0.28 17.98 -11.56
CA LEU A 316 -0.91 18.17 -10.72
C LEU A 316 -0.56 18.47 -9.25
N PHE A 317 0.56 17.92 -8.77
CA PHE A 317 1.02 18.08 -7.40
C PHE A 317 2.48 18.56 -7.38
N PRO A 318 2.73 19.84 -7.70
CA PRO A 318 4.09 20.39 -7.69
C PRO A 318 4.72 20.25 -6.30
N ALA A 319 6.03 19.97 -6.26
CA ALA A 319 6.76 19.92 -5.00
C ALA A 319 6.61 21.24 -4.28
N LYS A 320 6.20 21.22 -3.00
CA LYS A 320 6.24 22.44 -2.18
C LYS A 320 7.71 22.91 -2.18
N ARG A 321 7.97 24.14 -2.67
CA ARG A 321 9.27 24.78 -2.43
C ARG A 321 9.46 24.79 -0.91
N GLN A 322 10.48 24.10 -0.42
CA GLN A 322 10.98 24.38 0.92
C GLN A 322 11.51 25.81 0.82
N LEU A 323 10.78 26.73 1.45
CA LEU A 323 11.33 28.05 1.73
C LEU A 323 12.50 27.79 2.65
N SER A 324 13.70 28.01 2.12
CA SER A 324 15.00 27.92 2.81
C SER A 324 15.06 28.91 3.95
#